data_5cc24274044fcd31975dc7ca7c72f551
#
_entry.id   5cc24274044fcd31975dc7ca7c72f551
#
_cell.length_a   1.000
_cell.length_b   1.000
_cell.length_c   1.000
_cell.angle_alpha   90.00
_cell.angle_beta   90.00
_cell.angle_gamma   90.00
#
_symmetry.space_group_name_H-M   'P 1'
#
loop_
_entity.id
_entity.type
_entity.pdbx_description
1 polymer ?
#
loop_
_entity_poly.entity_id
_entity_poly.type
_entity_poly.pdbx_seq_one_letter_code
_entity_poly.pdbx_strand_id
1 'polypeptide(L)'
;MSDIQININSKTYPAIEQAGHHTAIADLKLSLKSGEFICLVGPSGCGKTTLLNIIAGLDNDYEGEILVGQQHTHPKIGYIFQNPRLLPWRTVRENIELVLDSRLSPAVIEPLLEVMQLTQSQHVYPERLSLGMSRRVSIIRAFAVDPDVLLMDEPFVSLDAPTARQVRKLLLKLWQERPHTVLFVTHDLREAIALADRLVFLSAAPMTVISEIIVPIPRTERHNENAIEALFKVLRKVNR
;
A
#
# COMPACT_ATOMS: atom_id res chain seq x y z
N MET A 1 -3.72 -18.38 2.15
CA MET A 1 -3.87 -17.27 1.19
C MET A 1 -3.39 -17.75 -0.16
N SER A 2 -4.00 -17.29 -1.24
CA SER A 2 -3.64 -17.68 -2.62
C SER A 2 -2.83 -16.58 -3.28
N ASP A 3 -1.98 -16.96 -4.25
CA ASP A 3 -1.29 -16.00 -5.09
C ASP A 3 -2.29 -15.21 -5.94
N ILE A 4 -1.95 -13.96 -6.26
CA ILE A 4 -2.80 -13.10 -7.06
C ILE A 4 -2.08 -12.78 -8.37
N GLN A 5 -2.78 -12.99 -9.49
CA GLN A 5 -2.30 -12.62 -10.81
C GLN A 5 -3.10 -11.43 -11.33
N ILE A 6 -2.39 -10.44 -11.81
CA ILE A 6 -2.94 -9.19 -12.33
C ILE A 6 -2.47 -9.07 -13.77
N ASN A 7 -3.42 -9.18 -14.71
CA ASN A 7 -3.19 -9.07 -16.14
C ASN A 7 -4.06 -7.91 -16.66
N ILE A 8 -3.49 -6.75 -16.91
CA ILE A 8 -4.18 -5.59 -17.44
C ILE A 8 -3.68 -5.32 -18.87
N ASN A 9 -4.52 -5.59 -19.84
CA ASN A 9 -4.20 -5.34 -21.24
C ASN A 9 -4.19 -3.85 -21.53
N SER A 10 -5.23 -3.13 -21.07
CA SER A 10 -5.29 -1.68 -21.21
C SER A 10 -6.13 -1.00 -20.14
N LYS A 11 -5.74 0.23 -19.77
CA LYS A 11 -6.55 1.21 -19.07
C LYS A 11 -6.34 2.57 -19.72
N THR A 12 -7.41 3.10 -20.30
CA THR A 12 -7.40 4.40 -20.99
C THR A 12 -8.47 5.31 -20.40
N TYR A 13 -8.09 6.53 -20.08
CA TYR A 13 -9.02 7.58 -19.70
C TYR A 13 -9.50 8.33 -20.96
N PRO A 14 -10.80 8.67 -21.04
CA PRO A 14 -11.32 9.43 -22.15
C PRO A 14 -10.69 10.83 -22.23
N ALA A 15 -10.75 11.43 -23.40
CA ALA A 15 -10.33 12.81 -23.61
C ALA A 15 -11.16 13.76 -22.73
N ILE A 16 -10.49 14.67 -22.02
CA ILE A 16 -11.13 15.75 -21.27
C ILE A 16 -10.76 17.07 -21.95
N GLU A 17 -11.75 17.79 -22.46
CA GLU A 17 -11.58 19.05 -23.17
C GLU A 17 -10.57 18.97 -24.33
N GLN A 18 -9.43 19.68 -24.23
CA GLN A 18 -8.38 19.71 -25.25
C GLN A 18 -7.31 18.60 -25.05
N ALA A 19 -7.35 17.85 -23.92
CA ALA A 19 -6.45 16.74 -23.69
C ALA A 19 -6.98 15.49 -24.42
N GLY A 20 -6.15 14.86 -25.24
CA GLY A 20 -6.49 13.61 -25.94
C GLY A 20 -6.71 12.43 -24.99
N HIS A 21 -7.04 11.27 -25.54
CA HIS A 21 -7.09 10.01 -24.76
C HIS A 21 -5.76 9.77 -24.07
N HIS A 22 -5.81 9.35 -22.80
CA HIS A 22 -4.62 9.04 -21.99
C HIS A 22 -4.62 7.57 -21.59
N THR A 23 -3.73 6.78 -22.21
CA THR A 23 -3.51 5.40 -21.80
C THR A 23 -2.60 5.38 -20.58
N ALA A 24 -3.15 4.99 -19.44
CA ALA A 24 -2.44 4.93 -18.17
C ALA A 24 -1.66 3.63 -18.01
N ILE A 25 -2.23 2.49 -18.44
CA ILE A 25 -1.64 1.16 -18.32
C ILE A 25 -1.76 0.43 -19.66
N ALA A 26 -0.70 -0.28 -20.07
CA ALA A 26 -0.72 -1.15 -21.25
C ALA A 26 0.12 -2.41 -20.97
N ASP A 27 -0.44 -3.59 -21.31
CA ASP A 27 0.22 -4.90 -21.22
C ASP A 27 0.94 -5.15 -19.89
N LEU A 28 0.30 -4.80 -18.76
CA LEU A 28 0.85 -4.99 -17.43
C LEU A 28 0.53 -6.40 -16.93
N LYS A 29 1.59 -7.15 -16.58
CA LYS A 29 1.48 -8.45 -15.91
C LYS A 29 2.24 -8.41 -14.59
N LEU A 30 1.57 -8.72 -13.49
CA LEU A 30 2.13 -8.72 -12.15
C LEU A 30 1.58 -9.89 -11.36
N SER A 31 2.44 -10.62 -10.67
CA SER A 31 2.03 -11.66 -9.73
C SER A 31 2.41 -11.28 -8.32
N LEU A 32 1.49 -11.46 -7.36
CA LEU A 32 1.72 -11.26 -5.93
C LEU A 32 1.70 -12.63 -5.27
N LYS A 33 2.82 -13.03 -4.66
CA LYS A 33 2.87 -14.27 -3.88
C LYS A 33 2.24 -14.04 -2.50
N SER A 34 1.58 -15.07 -2.01
CA SER A 34 0.97 -15.03 -0.67
C SER A 34 1.99 -14.64 0.41
N GLY A 35 1.67 -13.64 1.22
CA GLY A 35 2.51 -13.14 2.31
C GLY A 35 3.74 -12.35 1.87
N GLU A 36 3.89 -12.03 0.58
CA GLU A 36 4.98 -11.22 0.04
C GLU A 36 4.71 -9.71 0.26
N PHE A 37 5.76 -8.97 0.57
CA PHE A 37 5.73 -7.51 0.62
C PHE A 37 6.37 -6.96 -0.64
N ILE A 38 5.55 -6.46 -1.56
CA ILE A 38 5.98 -5.99 -2.89
C ILE A 38 5.88 -4.48 -2.95
N CYS A 39 6.90 -3.84 -3.52
CA CYS A 39 6.88 -2.41 -3.78
C CYS A 39 6.89 -2.09 -5.26
N LEU A 40 5.95 -1.25 -5.71
CA LEU A 40 5.93 -0.65 -7.03
C LEU A 40 6.69 0.67 -7.00
N VAL A 41 7.74 0.78 -7.81
CA VAL A 41 8.58 1.96 -7.94
C VAL A 41 8.45 2.51 -9.36
N GLY A 42 8.05 3.76 -9.51
CA GLY A 42 7.91 4.38 -10.82
C GLY A 42 7.69 5.88 -10.73
N PRO A 43 7.79 6.62 -11.82
CA PRO A 43 7.65 8.06 -11.85
C PRO A 43 6.24 8.51 -11.39
N SER A 44 6.15 9.75 -10.91
CA SER A 44 4.84 10.33 -10.57
C SER A 44 3.95 10.40 -11.82
N GLY A 45 2.66 10.09 -11.65
CA GLY A 45 1.69 10.10 -12.75
C GLY A 45 1.75 8.91 -13.70
N CYS A 46 2.61 7.89 -13.47
CA CYS A 46 2.68 6.74 -14.38
C CYS A 46 1.49 5.78 -14.31
N GLY A 47 0.58 5.92 -13.33
CA GLY A 47 -0.62 5.06 -13.21
C GLY A 47 -0.64 4.14 -11.97
N LYS A 48 0.29 4.29 -11.00
CA LYS A 48 0.35 3.43 -9.80
C LYS A 48 -0.94 3.44 -8.98
N THR A 49 -1.48 4.62 -8.69
CA THR A 49 -2.77 4.76 -7.99
C THR A 49 -3.92 4.17 -8.81
N THR A 50 -3.90 4.31 -10.14
CA THR A 50 -4.87 3.67 -11.04
C THR A 50 -4.83 2.15 -10.88
N LEU A 51 -3.63 1.55 -10.89
CA LEU A 51 -3.45 0.12 -10.67
C LEU A 51 -4.00 -0.33 -9.31
N LEU A 52 -3.67 0.40 -8.23
CA LEU A 52 -4.20 0.09 -6.90
C LEU A 52 -5.74 0.18 -6.87
N ASN A 53 -6.34 1.18 -7.54
CA ASN A 53 -7.79 1.33 -7.62
C ASN A 53 -8.45 0.19 -8.41
N ILE A 54 -7.82 -0.28 -9.48
CA ILE A 54 -8.28 -1.45 -10.24
C ILE A 54 -8.25 -2.70 -9.35
N ILE A 55 -7.14 -2.95 -8.66
CA ILE A 55 -7.00 -4.11 -7.75
C ILE A 55 -8.02 -4.04 -6.61
N ALA A 56 -8.30 -2.84 -6.12
CA ALA A 56 -9.29 -2.62 -5.05
C ALA A 56 -10.76 -2.71 -5.53
N GLY A 57 -11.01 -2.88 -6.84
CA GLY A 57 -12.36 -2.86 -7.41
C GLY A 57 -13.03 -1.47 -7.37
N LEU A 58 -12.24 -0.40 -7.19
CA LEU A 58 -12.71 0.99 -7.21
C LEU A 58 -12.76 1.57 -8.63
N ASP A 59 -12.04 0.98 -9.58
CA ASP A 59 -12.06 1.30 -11.00
C ASP A 59 -12.23 -0.01 -11.78
N ASN A 60 -13.37 -0.18 -12.43
CA ASN A 60 -13.72 -1.39 -13.19
C ASN A 60 -13.69 -1.15 -14.70
N ASP A 61 -13.35 0.06 -15.14
CA ASP A 61 -13.25 0.43 -16.55
C ASP A 61 -11.84 0.16 -17.07
N TYR A 62 -11.51 -1.12 -17.27
CA TYR A 62 -10.24 -1.58 -17.85
C TYR A 62 -10.43 -2.89 -18.62
N GLU A 63 -9.49 -3.21 -19.48
CA GLU A 63 -9.41 -4.50 -20.17
C GLU A 63 -8.39 -5.38 -19.47
N GLY A 64 -8.81 -6.57 -19.06
CA GLY A 64 -7.94 -7.53 -18.38
C GLY A 64 -8.66 -8.30 -17.31
N GLU A 65 -7.89 -8.96 -16.44
CA GLU A 65 -8.42 -9.80 -15.38
C GLU A 65 -7.53 -9.77 -14.13
N ILE A 66 -8.15 -10.00 -12.98
CA ILE A 66 -7.46 -10.24 -11.71
C ILE A 66 -7.92 -11.60 -11.18
N LEU A 67 -6.96 -12.51 -10.96
CA LEU A 67 -7.20 -13.87 -10.49
C LEU A 67 -6.64 -14.04 -9.08
N VAL A 68 -7.44 -14.61 -8.19
CA VAL A 68 -7.01 -15.01 -6.84
C VAL A 68 -6.96 -16.53 -6.79
N GLY A 69 -5.77 -17.10 -6.75
CA GLY A 69 -5.57 -18.52 -6.97
C GLY A 69 -5.96 -18.92 -8.40
N GLN A 70 -6.94 -19.85 -8.51
CA GLN A 70 -7.51 -20.27 -9.79
C GLN A 70 -8.94 -19.73 -10.03
N GLN A 71 -9.38 -18.77 -9.22
CA GLN A 71 -10.76 -18.27 -9.25
C GLN A 71 -10.80 -16.79 -9.60
N HIS A 72 -11.81 -16.37 -10.36
CA HIS A 72 -12.15 -14.98 -10.60
C HIS A 72 -12.90 -14.39 -9.38
N THR A 73 -12.24 -14.34 -8.23
CA THR A 73 -12.82 -13.77 -7.00
C THR A 73 -12.05 -12.51 -6.62
N HIS A 74 -12.78 -11.51 -6.16
CA HIS A 74 -12.14 -10.30 -5.62
C HIS A 74 -11.54 -10.62 -4.25
N PRO A 75 -10.23 -10.35 -4.03
CA PRO A 75 -9.62 -10.50 -2.73
C PRO A 75 -10.23 -9.51 -1.73
N LYS A 76 -10.24 -9.85 -0.46
CA LYS A 76 -10.58 -8.91 0.59
C LYS A 76 -9.46 -7.90 0.74
N ILE A 77 -9.75 -6.63 0.51
CA ILE A 77 -8.76 -5.56 0.41
C ILE A 77 -8.76 -4.69 1.66
N GLY A 78 -7.57 -4.50 2.25
CA GLY A 78 -7.27 -3.38 3.12
C GLY A 78 -6.58 -2.29 2.32
N TYR A 79 -7.07 -1.04 2.35
CA TYR A 79 -6.49 0.04 1.55
C TYR A 79 -6.05 1.20 2.44
N ILE A 80 -4.76 1.54 2.38
CA ILE A 80 -4.17 2.73 2.98
C ILE A 80 -3.96 3.76 1.87
N PHE A 81 -4.88 4.72 1.78
CA PHE A 81 -4.82 5.79 0.79
C PHE A 81 -3.72 6.81 1.11
N GLN A 82 -3.24 7.51 0.09
CA GLN A 82 -2.32 8.63 0.23
C GLN A 82 -2.84 9.71 1.20
N ASN A 83 -4.12 9.98 1.20
CA ASN A 83 -4.79 10.79 2.21
C ASN A 83 -5.55 9.86 3.18
N PRO A 84 -5.42 10.00 4.51
CA PRO A 84 -6.04 9.08 5.49
C PRO A 84 -7.54 8.87 5.36
N ARG A 85 -8.29 9.80 4.75
CA ARG A 85 -9.74 9.71 4.51
C ARG A 85 -10.52 9.31 5.76
N LEU A 86 -10.18 9.90 6.90
CA LEU A 86 -10.93 9.73 8.13
C LEU A 86 -12.22 10.54 8.06
N LEU A 87 -13.31 9.98 8.61
CA LEU A 87 -14.57 10.70 8.74
C LEU A 87 -14.47 11.72 9.87
N PRO A 88 -14.54 13.04 9.61
CA PRO A 88 -14.24 14.07 10.61
C PRO A 88 -15.26 14.11 11.76
N TRP A 89 -16.47 13.63 11.53
CA TRP A 89 -17.56 13.54 12.51
C TRP A 89 -17.56 12.25 13.34
N ARG A 90 -16.57 11.39 13.17
CA ARG A 90 -16.37 10.13 13.90
C ARG A 90 -15.08 10.19 14.68
N THR A 91 -15.06 9.67 15.90
CA THR A 91 -13.83 9.50 16.67
C THR A 91 -12.87 8.52 16.00
N VAL A 92 -11.64 8.41 16.49
CA VAL A 92 -10.66 7.41 16.04
C VAL A 92 -11.26 6.01 16.12
N ARG A 93 -11.84 5.64 17.26
CA ARG A 93 -12.46 4.34 17.47
C ARG A 93 -13.58 4.07 16.48
N GLU A 94 -14.52 4.99 16.36
CA GLU A 94 -15.64 4.86 15.42
C GLU A 94 -15.20 4.78 13.96
N ASN A 95 -14.12 5.48 13.58
CA ASN A 95 -13.52 5.35 12.24
C ASN A 95 -13.00 3.94 11.96
N ILE A 96 -12.49 3.25 12.99
CA ILE A 96 -11.99 1.87 12.87
C ILE A 96 -13.16 0.89 12.89
N GLU A 97 -14.13 1.08 13.76
CA GLU A 97 -15.31 0.21 13.90
C GLU A 97 -16.15 0.13 12.62
N LEU A 98 -16.17 1.19 11.81
CA LEU A 98 -16.90 1.23 10.54
C LEU A 98 -16.51 0.12 9.54
N VAL A 99 -15.30 -0.41 9.62
CA VAL A 99 -14.80 -1.42 8.68
C VAL A 99 -14.82 -2.83 9.27
N LEU A 100 -15.22 -2.97 10.54
CA LEU A 100 -15.32 -4.29 11.16
C LEU A 100 -16.52 -5.05 10.60
N ASP A 101 -16.30 -6.35 10.37
CA ASP A 101 -17.41 -7.28 10.15
C ASP A 101 -18.31 -7.27 11.41
N SER A 102 -19.61 -7.18 11.21
CA SER A 102 -20.61 -7.16 12.30
C SER A 102 -20.54 -8.40 13.21
N ARG A 103 -19.89 -9.48 12.77
CA ARG A 103 -19.65 -10.70 13.54
C ARG A 103 -18.44 -10.62 14.46
N LEU A 104 -17.57 -9.61 14.26
CA LEU A 104 -16.37 -9.45 15.07
C LEU A 104 -16.67 -8.60 16.33
N SER A 105 -16.10 -9.03 17.45
CA SER A 105 -16.14 -8.22 18.66
C SER A 105 -15.32 -6.95 18.48
N PRO A 106 -15.80 -5.77 18.94
CA PRO A 106 -15.00 -4.55 18.98
C PRO A 106 -13.67 -4.71 19.75
N ALA A 107 -13.53 -5.73 20.57
CA ALA A 107 -12.29 -6.03 21.30
C ALA A 107 -11.07 -6.35 20.37
N VAL A 108 -11.29 -6.67 19.09
CA VAL A 108 -10.19 -6.86 18.11
C VAL A 108 -9.44 -5.55 17.83
N ILE A 109 -10.01 -4.39 18.17
CA ILE A 109 -9.39 -3.08 17.96
C ILE A 109 -8.32 -2.78 19.01
N GLU A 110 -8.48 -3.28 20.24
CA GLU A 110 -7.59 -2.92 21.37
C GLU A 110 -6.11 -3.23 21.09
N PRO A 111 -5.74 -4.44 20.62
CA PRO A 111 -4.35 -4.72 20.28
C PRO A 111 -3.82 -3.83 19.15
N LEU A 112 -4.66 -3.48 18.18
CA LEU A 112 -4.28 -2.60 17.07
C LEU A 112 -4.00 -1.17 17.56
N LEU A 113 -4.86 -0.65 18.45
CA LEU A 113 -4.67 0.67 19.08
C LEU A 113 -3.40 0.70 19.94
N GLU A 114 -3.13 -0.37 20.69
CA GLU A 114 -1.94 -0.49 21.53
C GLU A 114 -0.67 -0.50 20.68
N VAL A 115 -0.58 -1.37 19.68
CA VAL A 115 0.58 -1.44 18.77
C VAL A 115 0.83 -0.10 18.09
N MET A 116 -0.22 0.59 17.66
CA MET A 116 -0.14 1.89 16.99
C MET A 116 -0.05 3.08 17.95
N GLN A 117 0.01 2.84 19.27
CA GLN A 117 0.13 3.88 20.30
C GLN A 117 -1.00 4.92 20.22
N LEU A 118 -2.24 4.48 20.03
CA LEU A 118 -3.42 5.33 19.89
C LEU A 118 -4.48 5.07 20.97
N THR A 119 -4.23 4.18 21.92
CA THR A 119 -5.19 3.81 22.98
C THR A 119 -5.76 5.03 23.70
N GLN A 120 -4.91 5.99 24.06
CA GLN A 120 -5.34 7.22 24.77
C GLN A 120 -6.07 8.22 23.86
N SER A 121 -5.95 8.06 22.54
CA SER A 121 -6.54 8.96 21.55
C SER A 121 -7.79 8.37 20.88
N GLN A 122 -8.27 7.20 21.30
CA GLN A 122 -9.35 6.49 20.63
C GLN A 122 -10.68 7.25 20.56
N HIS A 123 -10.93 8.15 21.52
CA HIS A 123 -12.14 8.98 21.58
C HIS A 123 -11.96 10.40 21.04
N VAL A 124 -10.80 10.69 20.45
CA VAL A 124 -10.48 11.97 19.84
C VAL A 124 -10.99 12.02 18.40
N TYR A 125 -11.47 13.18 17.96
CA TYR A 125 -11.88 13.42 16.56
C TYR A 125 -10.68 13.71 15.67
N PRO A 126 -10.75 13.38 14.35
CA PRO A 126 -9.65 13.54 13.40
C PRO A 126 -9.03 14.94 13.34
N GLU A 127 -9.81 15.99 13.52
CA GLU A 127 -9.34 17.39 13.51
C GLU A 127 -8.28 17.71 14.58
N ARG A 128 -8.25 16.91 15.67
CA ARG A 128 -7.29 17.07 16.76
C ARG A 128 -6.09 16.14 16.66
N LEU A 129 -5.99 15.36 15.59
CA LEU A 129 -4.89 14.44 15.37
C LEU A 129 -3.76 15.11 14.58
N SER A 130 -2.52 14.78 14.92
CA SER A 130 -1.42 15.05 14.00
C SER A 130 -1.55 14.20 12.73
N LEU A 131 -0.89 14.60 11.63
CA LEU A 131 -0.88 13.82 10.40
C LEU A 131 -0.36 12.39 10.65
N GLY A 132 0.69 12.24 11.47
CA GLY A 132 1.22 10.91 11.84
C GLY A 132 0.22 10.07 12.61
N MET A 133 -0.61 10.67 13.49
CA MET A 133 -1.70 9.97 14.17
C MET A 133 -2.79 9.55 13.19
N SER A 134 -3.21 10.45 12.30
CA SER A 134 -4.21 10.15 11.27
C SER A 134 -3.76 9.00 10.35
N ARG A 135 -2.44 8.96 10.00
CA ARG A 135 -1.84 7.84 9.26
C ARG A 135 -1.95 6.53 10.03
N ARG A 136 -1.62 6.54 11.32
CA ARG A 136 -1.73 5.35 12.16
C ARG A 136 -3.16 4.84 12.26
N VAL A 137 -4.15 5.73 12.35
CA VAL A 137 -5.57 5.35 12.32
C VAL A 137 -5.93 4.69 10.97
N SER A 138 -5.49 5.25 9.84
CA SER A 138 -5.76 4.65 8.52
C SER A 138 -5.11 3.27 8.36
N ILE A 139 -3.94 3.06 8.94
CA ILE A 139 -3.27 1.75 8.98
C ILE A 139 -4.11 0.75 9.80
N ILE A 140 -4.52 1.10 11.03
CA ILE A 140 -5.37 0.24 11.86
C ILE A 140 -6.64 -0.13 11.09
N ARG A 141 -7.30 0.84 10.45
CA ARG A 141 -8.52 0.62 9.68
C ARG A 141 -8.32 -0.40 8.56
N ALA A 142 -7.19 -0.34 7.86
CA ALA A 142 -6.87 -1.29 6.81
C ALA A 142 -6.57 -2.71 7.35
N PHE A 143 -5.92 -2.83 8.50
CA PHE A 143 -5.65 -4.11 9.15
C PHE A 143 -6.88 -4.71 9.86
N ALA A 144 -7.77 -3.87 10.37
CA ALA A 144 -8.99 -4.32 11.05
C ALA A 144 -9.95 -5.09 10.13
N VAL A 145 -9.84 -4.88 8.83
CA VAL A 145 -10.57 -5.67 7.82
C VAL A 145 -10.10 -7.13 7.80
N ASP A 146 -8.91 -7.45 8.31
CA ASP A 146 -8.24 -8.74 8.14
C ASP A 146 -8.16 -9.13 6.65
N PRO A 147 -7.40 -8.38 5.85
CA PRO A 147 -7.43 -8.47 4.40
C PRO A 147 -6.62 -9.62 3.84
N ASP A 148 -6.97 -10.12 2.64
CA ASP A 148 -6.09 -10.99 1.84
C ASP A 148 -4.91 -10.20 1.27
N VAL A 149 -5.17 -8.94 0.89
CA VAL A 149 -4.17 -8.01 0.33
C VAL A 149 -4.29 -6.65 0.99
N LEU A 150 -3.15 -6.12 1.43
CA LEU A 150 -3.01 -4.76 1.89
C LEU A 150 -2.43 -3.88 0.78
N LEU A 151 -3.22 -2.94 0.29
CA LEU A 151 -2.77 -1.94 -0.68
C LEU A 151 -2.34 -0.67 0.04
N MET A 152 -1.18 -0.11 -0.33
CA MET A 152 -0.66 1.11 0.29
C MET A 152 -0.21 2.11 -0.77
N ASP A 153 -0.87 3.24 -0.85
CA ASP A 153 -0.56 4.34 -1.77
C ASP A 153 0.18 5.46 -1.05
N GLU A 154 1.50 5.50 -1.19
CA GLU A 154 2.40 6.50 -0.60
C GLU A 154 2.09 6.80 0.89
N PRO A 155 2.04 5.79 1.78
CA PRO A 155 1.51 5.94 3.14
C PRO A 155 2.35 6.84 4.05
N PHE A 156 3.60 7.16 3.68
CA PHE A 156 4.51 7.98 4.49
C PHE A 156 4.78 9.36 3.91
N VAL A 157 4.16 9.68 2.77
CA VAL A 157 4.30 10.99 2.14
C VAL A 157 3.81 12.11 3.08
N SER A 158 4.47 13.26 3.03
CA SER A 158 4.17 14.43 3.85
C SER A 158 4.39 14.26 5.38
N LEU A 159 5.00 13.15 5.80
CA LEU A 159 5.50 13.00 7.17
C LEU A 159 6.95 13.48 7.25
N ASP A 160 7.32 14.11 8.37
CA ASP A 160 8.73 14.36 8.68
C ASP A 160 9.48 13.03 8.90
N ALA A 161 10.77 13.01 8.67
CA ALA A 161 11.57 11.78 8.69
C ALA A 161 11.50 10.99 10.01
N PRO A 162 11.50 11.59 11.21
CA PRO A 162 11.29 10.87 12.46
C PRO A 162 9.92 10.20 12.54
N THR A 163 8.85 10.93 12.21
CA THR A 163 7.47 10.41 12.22
C THR A 163 7.30 9.28 11.22
N ALA A 164 7.82 9.44 9.98
CA ALA A 164 7.76 8.40 8.96
C ALA A 164 8.47 7.11 9.43
N ARG A 165 9.65 7.22 10.06
CA ARG A 165 10.36 6.07 10.65
C ARG A 165 9.55 5.38 11.75
N GLN A 166 8.93 6.15 12.63
CA GLN A 166 8.08 5.60 13.69
C GLN A 166 6.87 4.85 13.12
N VAL A 167 6.12 5.47 12.21
CA VAL A 167 4.93 4.86 11.59
C VAL A 167 5.31 3.59 10.84
N ARG A 168 6.42 3.60 10.09
CA ARG A 168 6.96 2.43 9.38
C ARG A 168 7.31 1.28 10.32
N LYS A 169 7.97 1.58 11.45
CA LYS A 169 8.28 0.59 12.48
C LYS A 169 7.02 -0.05 13.07
N LEU A 170 6.00 0.75 13.36
CA LEU A 170 4.72 0.28 13.89
C LEU A 170 3.96 -0.57 12.86
N LEU A 171 3.96 -0.15 11.59
CA LEU A 171 3.39 -0.93 10.48
C LEU A 171 4.05 -2.31 10.37
N LEU A 172 5.39 -2.37 10.37
CA LEU A 172 6.12 -3.62 10.29
C LEU A 172 5.83 -4.53 11.49
N LYS A 173 5.75 -3.97 12.71
CA LYS A 173 5.37 -4.73 13.89
C LYS A 173 3.99 -5.36 13.72
N LEU A 174 3.00 -4.57 13.31
CA LEU A 174 1.64 -5.04 13.09
C LEU A 174 1.58 -6.10 11.99
N TRP A 175 2.31 -5.90 10.89
CA TRP A 175 2.38 -6.87 9.81
C TRP A 175 3.08 -8.17 10.23
N GLN A 176 4.10 -8.14 11.09
CA GLN A 176 4.77 -9.33 11.62
C GLN A 176 3.84 -10.17 12.51
N GLU A 177 2.96 -9.52 13.28
CA GLU A 177 1.96 -10.20 14.11
C GLU A 177 0.85 -10.85 13.25
N ARG A 178 0.53 -10.22 12.10
CA ARG A 178 -0.50 -10.68 11.14
C ARG A 178 0.01 -10.47 9.71
N PRO A 179 0.80 -11.42 9.17
CA PRO A 179 1.33 -11.28 7.81
C PRO A 179 0.21 -11.32 6.77
N HIS A 180 0.17 -10.32 5.91
CA HIS A 180 -0.70 -10.22 4.74
C HIS A 180 0.15 -10.05 3.49
N THR A 181 -0.42 -10.34 2.33
CA THR A 181 0.20 -9.93 1.05
C THR A 181 0.11 -8.41 0.95
N VAL A 182 1.21 -7.73 0.67
CA VAL A 182 1.27 -6.26 0.64
C VAL A 182 1.71 -5.79 -0.74
N LEU A 183 0.94 -4.90 -1.33
CA LEU A 183 1.33 -4.13 -2.50
C LEU A 183 1.46 -2.66 -2.12
N PHE A 184 2.68 -2.18 -2.12
CA PHE A 184 3.05 -0.85 -1.66
C PHE A 184 3.52 0.02 -2.81
N VAL A 185 3.08 1.25 -2.86
CA VAL A 185 3.52 2.25 -3.83
C VAL A 185 4.27 3.35 -3.10
N THR A 186 5.46 3.66 -3.57
CA THR A 186 6.24 4.84 -3.14
C THR A 186 7.12 5.37 -4.27
N HIS A 187 7.51 6.62 -4.19
CA HIS A 187 8.58 7.20 -5.01
C HIS A 187 9.92 7.21 -4.27
N ASP A 188 9.94 6.87 -2.98
CA ASP A 188 11.19 6.77 -2.18
C ASP A 188 11.75 5.34 -2.23
N LEU A 189 12.82 5.17 -3.01
CA LEU A 189 13.48 3.87 -3.17
C LEU A 189 14.09 3.36 -1.85
N ARG A 190 14.45 4.23 -0.90
CA ARG A 190 14.94 3.80 0.41
C ARG A 190 13.83 3.17 1.25
N GLU A 191 12.63 3.74 1.20
CA GLU A 191 11.45 3.15 1.83
C GLU A 191 11.13 1.79 1.21
N ALA A 192 11.17 1.71 -0.13
CA ALA A 192 10.96 0.47 -0.86
C ALA A 192 11.94 -0.63 -0.43
N ILE A 193 13.24 -0.32 -0.36
CA ILE A 193 14.27 -1.27 0.10
C ILE A 193 14.07 -1.69 1.56
N ALA A 194 13.66 -0.75 2.43
CA ALA A 194 13.48 -1.04 3.85
C ALA A 194 12.30 -1.98 4.13
N LEU A 195 11.28 -1.98 3.28
CA LEU A 195 10.02 -2.69 3.52
C LEU A 195 9.84 -3.93 2.64
N ALA A 196 10.13 -3.82 1.34
CA ALA A 196 9.72 -4.82 0.37
C ALA A 196 10.67 -6.02 0.29
N ASP A 197 10.11 -7.17 -0.04
CA ASP A 197 10.89 -8.36 -0.44
C ASP A 197 11.27 -8.29 -1.90
N ARG A 198 10.38 -7.68 -2.70
CA ARG A 198 10.56 -7.49 -4.14
C ARG A 198 10.19 -6.07 -4.56
N LEU A 199 11.03 -5.49 -5.38
CA LEU A 199 10.81 -4.20 -6.05
C LEU A 199 10.40 -4.47 -7.49
N VAL A 200 9.33 -3.82 -7.93
CA VAL A 200 8.86 -3.85 -9.32
C VAL A 200 8.99 -2.45 -9.89
N PHE A 201 9.88 -2.29 -10.86
CA PHE A 201 10.10 -1.01 -11.51
C PHE A 201 9.15 -0.84 -12.69
N LEU A 202 8.51 0.32 -12.73
CA LEU A 202 7.47 0.66 -13.70
C LEU A 202 7.93 1.76 -14.64
N SER A 203 7.48 1.70 -15.91
CA SER A 203 7.70 2.75 -16.90
C SER A 203 6.90 4.01 -16.58
N ALA A 204 7.18 5.10 -17.29
CA ALA A 204 6.22 6.17 -17.48
C ALA A 204 4.96 5.67 -18.22
N ALA A 205 3.89 6.48 -18.23
CA ALA A 205 2.67 6.11 -18.97
C ALA A 205 2.92 5.97 -20.49
N PRO A 206 2.36 4.94 -21.13
CA PRO A 206 1.60 3.82 -20.58
C PRO A 206 2.46 2.93 -19.67
N MET A 207 1.93 2.68 -18.45
CA MET A 207 2.67 1.93 -17.44
C MET A 207 2.80 0.45 -17.81
N THR A 208 4.04 -0.03 -17.78
CA THR A 208 4.40 -1.45 -17.92
C THR A 208 5.41 -1.83 -16.85
N VAL A 209 5.62 -3.12 -16.61
CA VAL A 209 6.73 -3.61 -15.78
C VAL A 209 8.02 -3.59 -16.56
N ILE A 210 9.03 -2.85 -16.08
CA ILE A 210 10.36 -2.79 -16.69
C ILE A 210 11.25 -3.91 -16.17
N SER A 211 11.29 -4.07 -14.85
CA SER A 211 12.15 -5.06 -14.18
C SER A 211 11.64 -5.36 -12.77
N GLU A 212 12.06 -6.51 -12.26
CA GLU A 212 11.78 -6.95 -10.89
C GLU A 212 13.09 -7.32 -10.20
N ILE A 213 13.22 -6.92 -8.94
CA ILE A 213 14.43 -7.17 -8.15
C ILE A 213 14.03 -7.69 -6.78
N ILE A 214 14.55 -8.85 -6.39
CA ILE A 214 14.45 -9.34 -5.01
C ILE A 214 15.42 -8.54 -4.16
N VAL A 215 14.93 -8.00 -3.03
CA VAL A 215 15.77 -7.25 -2.10
C VAL A 215 16.71 -8.23 -1.37
N PRO A 216 18.03 -8.16 -1.59
CA PRO A 216 18.98 -9.14 -1.06
C PRO A 216 19.26 -8.96 0.45
N ILE A 217 18.75 -7.88 1.07
CA ILE A 217 18.93 -7.59 2.48
C ILE A 217 17.90 -8.40 3.28
N PRO A 218 18.31 -9.28 4.21
CA PRO A 218 17.39 -10.00 5.09
C PRO A 218 16.50 -9.02 5.87
N ARG A 219 15.24 -9.36 6.10
CA ARG A 219 14.29 -8.49 6.82
C ARG A 219 14.80 -8.05 8.19
N THR A 220 15.53 -8.92 8.90
CA THR A 220 16.14 -8.62 10.19
C THR A 220 17.22 -7.55 10.14
N GLU A 221 17.80 -7.31 8.96
CA GLU A 221 18.88 -6.34 8.75
C GLU A 221 18.39 -5.04 8.07
N ARG A 222 17.13 -4.95 7.68
CA ARG A 222 16.55 -3.78 7.01
C ARG A 222 16.34 -2.56 7.92
N HIS A 223 16.75 -2.63 9.17
CA HIS A 223 16.92 -1.47 10.05
C HIS A 223 18.29 -0.81 9.91
N ASN A 224 19.24 -1.44 9.22
CA ASN A 224 20.59 -0.93 8.99
C ASN A 224 20.58 0.08 7.84
N GLU A 225 20.65 1.38 8.16
CA GLU A 225 20.65 2.46 7.18
C GLU A 225 21.82 2.37 6.19
N ASN A 226 22.98 1.84 6.62
CA ASN A 226 24.14 1.69 5.73
C ASN A 226 23.90 0.61 4.65
N ALA A 227 23.26 -0.50 5.03
CA ALA A 227 22.92 -1.56 4.08
C ALA A 227 21.88 -1.06 3.04
N ILE A 228 20.87 -0.32 3.50
CA ILE A 228 19.86 0.31 2.63
C ILE A 228 20.53 1.30 1.69
N GLU A 229 21.41 2.17 2.18
CA GLU A 229 22.08 3.18 1.37
C GLU A 229 23.04 2.56 0.34
N ALA A 230 23.71 1.47 0.69
CA ALA A 230 24.56 0.73 -0.24
C ALA A 230 23.72 0.18 -1.42
N LEU A 231 22.61 -0.50 -1.14
CA LEU A 231 21.72 -1.03 -2.16
C LEU A 231 21.06 0.09 -2.98
N PHE A 232 20.61 1.17 -2.32
CA PHE A 232 20.06 2.34 -3.01
C PHE A 232 21.02 2.91 -4.05
N LYS A 233 22.31 3.05 -3.72
CA LYS A 233 23.32 3.55 -4.68
C LYS A 233 23.48 2.64 -5.89
N VAL A 234 23.41 1.32 -5.70
CA VAL A 234 23.48 0.34 -6.78
C VAL A 234 22.25 0.48 -7.68
N LEU A 235 21.04 0.41 -7.09
CA LEU A 235 19.79 0.43 -7.85
C LEU A 235 19.58 1.76 -8.61
N ARG A 236 20.00 2.89 -8.04
CA ARG A 236 19.92 4.20 -8.69
C ARG A 236 20.82 4.30 -9.94
N LYS A 237 21.90 3.51 -10.03
CA LYS A 237 22.76 3.49 -11.22
C LYS A 237 22.18 2.62 -12.34
N VAL A 238 21.45 1.57 -11.98
CA VAL A 238 20.90 0.59 -12.94
C VAL A 238 19.61 1.12 -13.57
N ASN A 239 18.85 1.95 -12.85
CA ASN A 239 17.55 2.47 -13.30
C ASN A 239 17.61 3.95 -13.76
N ARG A 240 18.75 4.40 -14.26
CA ARG A 240 18.94 5.64 -15.02
C ARG A 240 18.97 5.31 -16.51
#